data_8e12c7b424dfa57c8ce0da836b16efa8
#
_entry.id   8e12c7b424dfa57c8ce0da836b16efa8
#
_cell.length_a   1.000
_cell.length_b   1.000
_cell.length_c   1.000
_cell.angle_alpha   90.00
_cell.angle_beta   90.00
_cell.angle_gamma   90.00
#
_symmetry.space_group_name_H-M   'P 1'
#
loop_
_entity.id
_entity.type
_entity.pdbx_description
1 polymer ?
#
loop_
_entity_poly.entity_id
_entity_poly.type
_entity_poly.pdbx_seq_one_letter_code
_entity_poly.pdbx_strand_id
1 'polypeptide(L)'
;MRRALSHRHPVARAVAAALLAALLSAAAAAPAAAGDIQLPTVTPVLPAGAPCAKASTDKAEKQPWTSRPLGLSQAWKLSEGAGVTVAVVDTGVGTGIPALSGRVEAVGDAGEDCVGHGSFAAGLIAAAPGAGVGVAGLAPQARILAVRGTDTRGETTAGRVADGIRTAADRGAGVIYVGQAVATGKDELTAAVAHAAERGALVVAPAVPDTLPKDGNTGKPVQPAPWYWPASAPGVLSVMDYGPDGQRPQDAPRALNADLAAPGDAVVSVGPQGDGHYFGSGSSLAAAHVAGAAALVRARHPKMTAQEVARQLTVAGYPDDPPRLDPYAALTTLLTDKQGTAPRPAAAHVPAAAPSGPQNRALLIAGACGGLVLLVAGGAVVIPRGRARGWRPAGAPEAGHPAPASGQGT
;
A
#
# COMPACT_ATOMS: atom_id res chain seq x y z
N MET A 1 -43.94 16.50 -70.12
CA MET A 1 -42.78 16.87 -69.33
C MET A 1 -43.25 17.66 -68.09
N ARG A 2 -43.35 17.01 -66.96
CA ARG A 2 -43.55 17.68 -65.62
C ARG A 2 -42.53 17.15 -64.70
N ARG A 3 -41.58 18.04 -64.22
CA ARG A 3 -40.57 17.76 -63.21
C ARG A 3 -41.24 17.77 -61.83
N ALA A 4 -41.15 16.66 -61.12
CA ALA A 4 -41.49 16.59 -59.70
C ALA A 4 -40.30 17.12 -58.89
N LEU A 5 -40.48 18.25 -58.18
CA LEU A 5 -39.58 18.81 -57.21
C LEU A 5 -39.74 18.02 -55.89
N SER A 6 -38.75 17.25 -55.53
CA SER A 6 -38.68 16.59 -54.21
C SER A 6 -38.27 17.64 -53.17
N HIS A 7 -39.20 18.07 -52.34
CA HIS A 7 -38.87 18.81 -51.12
C HIS A 7 -38.17 17.93 -50.13
N ARG A 8 -36.85 18.00 -50.06
CA ARG A 8 -36.04 17.36 -49.03
C ARG A 8 -36.10 18.25 -47.77
N HIS A 9 -36.69 17.76 -46.69
CA HIS A 9 -36.90 18.45 -45.45
C HIS A 9 -35.58 18.92 -44.81
N PRO A 10 -35.28 20.22 -44.72
CA PRO A 10 -34.03 20.76 -44.17
C PRO A 10 -33.90 20.49 -42.66
N VAL A 11 -35.01 20.35 -41.97
CA VAL A 11 -35.05 20.11 -40.48
C VAL A 11 -34.43 18.78 -40.09
N ALA A 12 -34.64 17.72 -40.88
CA ALA A 12 -34.09 16.38 -40.61
C ALA A 12 -32.54 16.32 -40.72
N ARG A 13 -31.96 17.14 -41.59
CA ARG A 13 -30.51 17.27 -41.76
C ARG A 13 -29.85 18.08 -40.62
N ALA A 14 -30.53 19.14 -40.13
CA ALA A 14 -30.05 19.95 -39.03
C ALA A 14 -30.03 19.16 -37.71
N VAL A 15 -31.04 18.34 -37.44
CA VAL A 15 -31.09 17.49 -36.25
C VAL A 15 -30.04 16.38 -36.29
N ALA A 16 -29.81 15.76 -37.45
CA ALA A 16 -28.76 14.73 -37.57
C ALA A 16 -27.34 15.33 -37.40
N ALA A 17 -27.09 16.52 -37.92
CA ALA A 17 -25.82 17.20 -37.77
C ALA A 17 -25.56 17.65 -36.30
N ALA A 18 -26.58 18.10 -35.56
CA ALA A 18 -26.48 18.48 -34.16
C ALA A 18 -26.22 17.26 -33.24
N LEU A 19 -26.85 16.12 -33.56
CA LEU A 19 -26.60 14.87 -32.82
C LEU A 19 -25.19 14.31 -33.07
N LEU A 20 -24.68 14.41 -34.30
CA LEU A 20 -23.31 13.99 -34.64
C LEU A 20 -22.26 14.89 -33.96
N ALA A 21 -22.49 16.21 -33.88
CA ALA A 21 -21.63 17.16 -33.21
C ALA A 21 -21.61 16.93 -31.69
N ALA A 22 -22.74 16.57 -31.07
CA ALA A 22 -22.85 16.24 -29.65
C ALA A 22 -22.14 14.92 -29.29
N LEU A 23 -22.18 13.91 -30.20
CA LEU A 23 -21.47 12.65 -30.03
C LEU A 23 -19.95 12.79 -30.22
N LEU A 24 -19.50 13.65 -31.12
CA LEU A 24 -18.08 13.98 -31.30
C LEU A 24 -17.50 14.80 -30.13
N SER A 25 -18.31 15.66 -29.50
CA SER A 25 -17.88 16.44 -28.32
C SER A 25 -17.76 15.56 -27.07
N ALA A 26 -18.57 14.49 -26.95
CA ALA A 26 -18.48 13.53 -25.85
C ALA A 26 -17.26 12.60 -25.96
N ALA A 27 -16.77 12.36 -27.17
CA ALA A 27 -15.57 11.54 -27.41
C ALA A 27 -14.25 12.29 -27.11
N ALA A 28 -14.27 13.62 -27.05
CA ALA A 28 -13.07 14.43 -26.79
C ALA A 28 -12.74 14.64 -25.31
N ALA A 29 -13.63 14.26 -24.39
CA ALA A 29 -13.34 14.19 -22.96
C ALA A 29 -12.78 12.81 -22.58
N ALA A 30 -11.66 12.40 -23.21
CA ALA A 30 -10.83 11.38 -22.62
C ALA A 30 -10.40 11.94 -21.24
N PRO A 31 -10.63 11.21 -20.10
CA PRO A 31 -9.99 11.62 -18.87
C PRO A 31 -8.51 11.71 -19.19
N ALA A 32 -7.89 12.85 -18.91
CA ALA A 32 -6.44 12.92 -18.85
C ALA A 32 -6.03 11.79 -17.92
N ALA A 33 -5.48 10.72 -18.45
CA ALA A 33 -4.85 9.70 -17.64
C ALA A 33 -3.74 10.45 -16.91
N ALA A 34 -3.97 10.75 -15.64
CA ALA A 34 -2.87 11.09 -14.76
C ALA A 34 -1.91 9.91 -14.93
N GLY A 35 -0.77 10.15 -15.58
CA GLY A 35 0.19 9.09 -15.83
C GLY A 35 0.47 8.42 -14.50
N ASP A 36 0.18 7.13 -14.41
CA ASP A 36 0.48 6.36 -13.21
C ASP A 36 1.99 6.44 -13.02
N ILE A 37 2.42 7.09 -11.92
CA ILE A 37 3.82 7.14 -11.54
C ILE A 37 4.20 5.71 -11.18
N GLN A 38 4.98 5.06 -12.02
CA GLN A 38 5.49 3.73 -11.77
C GLN A 38 6.78 3.83 -10.98
N LEU A 39 6.69 3.71 -9.66
CA LEU A 39 7.86 3.64 -8.81
C LEU A 39 8.57 2.29 -8.98
N PRO A 40 9.91 2.26 -8.99
CA PRO A 40 10.65 1.01 -8.96
C PRO A 40 10.35 0.26 -7.64
N THR A 41 10.36 -1.07 -7.72
CA THR A 41 10.07 -1.93 -6.55
C THR A 41 11.36 -2.31 -5.85
N VAL A 42 11.39 -2.19 -4.51
CA VAL A 42 12.47 -2.73 -3.69
C VAL A 42 12.26 -4.23 -3.48
N THR A 43 13.35 -4.98 -3.47
CA THR A 43 13.37 -6.42 -3.15
C THR A 43 14.35 -6.67 -2.01
N PRO A 44 14.13 -7.67 -1.13
CA PRO A 44 15.07 -7.96 -0.04
C PRO A 44 16.39 -8.57 -0.53
N VAL A 45 16.39 -9.22 -1.70
CA VAL A 45 17.55 -9.89 -2.30
C VAL A 45 17.59 -9.58 -3.79
N LEU A 46 18.76 -9.28 -4.31
CA LEU A 46 18.99 -9.09 -5.73
C LEU A 46 19.20 -10.42 -6.46
N PRO A 47 18.48 -10.68 -7.55
CA PRO A 47 18.73 -11.86 -8.40
C PRO A 47 20.18 -11.94 -8.87
N ALA A 48 20.69 -13.15 -9.07
CA ALA A 48 22.05 -13.34 -9.57
C ALA A 48 22.30 -12.54 -10.87
N GLY A 49 23.41 -11.80 -10.93
CA GLY A 49 23.77 -10.96 -12.08
C GLY A 49 23.00 -9.64 -12.21
N ALA A 50 21.99 -9.39 -11.39
CA ALA A 50 21.30 -8.10 -11.41
C ALA A 50 22.23 -6.97 -10.94
N PRO A 51 22.18 -5.77 -11.55
CA PRO A 51 22.92 -4.60 -11.07
C PRO A 51 22.36 -4.13 -9.71
N CYS A 52 23.14 -3.33 -8.99
CA CYS A 52 22.67 -2.64 -7.81
C CYS A 52 21.48 -1.71 -8.15
N ALA A 53 20.59 -1.52 -7.19
CA ALA A 53 19.50 -0.57 -7.28
C ALA A 53 20.06 0.84 -7.52
N LYS A 54 19.42 1.58 -8.44
CA LYS A 54 19.86 2.92 -8.84
C LYS A 54 19.02 3.98 -8.11
N ALA A 55 19.45 5.24 -8.19
CA ALA A 55 18.59 6.35 -7.79
C ALA A 55 17.30 6.34 -8.63
N SER A 56 16.14 6.48 -7.97
CA SER A 56 14.89 6.78 -8.66
C SER A 56 14.82 8.28 -8.93
N THR A 57 14.24 8.67 -10.06
CA THR A 57 13.86 10.06 -10.38
C THR A 57 12.39 10.32 -10.04
N ASP A 58 11.61 9.25 -9.84
CA ASP A 58 10.17 9.33 -9.63
C ASP A 58 9.86 9.64 -8.17
N LYS A 59 8.92 10.56 -7.95
CA LYS A 59 8.54 11.02 -6.61
C LYS A 59 7.06 10.78 -6.36
N ALA A 60 6.75 10.20 -5.21
CA ALA A 60 5.39 10.15 -4.71
C ALA A 60 5.03 11.53 -4.12
N GLU A 61 4.29 12.33 -4.86
CA GLU A 61 3.83 13.67 -4.43
C GLU A 61 2.66 13.57 -3.44
N LYS A 62 1.80 12.57 -3.62
CA LYS A 62 0.65 12.32 -2.75
C LYS A 62 1.08 11.57 -1.50
N GLN A 63 0.38 11.86 -0.39
CA GLN A 63 0.59 11.12 0.84
C GLN A 63 0.28 9.62 0.62
N PRO A 64 1.20 8.72 1.01
CA PRO A 64 0.96 7.28 1.00
C PRO A 64 -0.26 6.94 1.86
N TRP A 65 -0.93 5.84 1.52
CA TRP A 65 -2.07 5.34 2.29
C TRP A 65 -1.75 5.12 3.77
N THR A 66 -0.49 4.80 4.09
CA THR A 66 0.03 4.54 5.43
C THR A 66 -0.08 5.74 6.37
N SER A 67 -0.08 6.96 5.85
CA SER A 67 -0.11 8.19 6.65
C SER A 67 -1.37 8.32 7.52
N ARG A 68 -2.49 7.80 7.02
CA ARG A 68 -3.77 7.87 7.74
C ARG A 68 -3.84 6.87 8.90
N PRO A 69 -3.65 5.55 8.72
CA PRO A 69 -3.69 4.60 9.81
C PRO A 69 -2.58 4.82 10.85
N LEU A 70 -1.44 5.39 10.46
CA LEU A 70 -0.35 5.69 11.37
C LEU A 70 -0.51 7.04 12.10
N GLY A 71 -1.46 7.87 11.72
CA GLY A 71 -1.77 9.12 12.42
C GLY A 71 -0.59 10.08 12.56
N LEU A 72 0.36 10.11 11.58
CA LEU A 72 1.66 10.78 11.69
C LEU A 72 1.56 12.23 12.19
N SER A 73 0.66 13.03 11.63
CA SER A 73 0.52 14.44 11.99
C SER A 73 0.09 14.66 13.45
N GLN A 74 -0.59 13.68 14.07
CA GLN A 74 -0.98 13.74 15.47
C GLN A 74 0.16 13.23 16.36
N ALA A 75 0.82 12.14 15.98
CA ALA A 75 1.94 11.57 16.69
C ALA A 75 3.11 12.57 16.81
N TRP A 76 3.43 13.30 15.73
CA TRP A 76 4.53 14.28 15.71
C TRP A 76 4.29 15.50 16.61
N LYS A 77 3.06 15.82 16.96
CA LYS A 77 2.79 16.86 17.99
C LYS A 77 3.30 16.46 19.38
N LEU A 78 3.53 15.16 19.59
CA LEU A 78 3.94 14.60 20.86
C LEU A 78 5.40 14.13 20.88
N SER A 79 5.88 13.58 19.77
CA SER A 79 7.24 13.06 19.61
C SER A 79 7.59 12.91 18.14
N GLU A 80 8.83 13.24 17.76
CA GLU A 80 9.42 12.99 16.44
C GLU A 80 10.63 12.03 16.53
N GLY A 81 10.87 11.41 17.69
CA GLY A 81 11.93 10.44 17.88
C GLY A 81 13.31 11.05 18.19
N ALA A 82 13.38 12.34 18.53
CA ALA A 82 14.65 13.01 18.85
C ALA A 82 15.41 12.33 19.98
N GLY A 83 16.73 12.22 19.84
CA GLY A 83 17.62 11.61 20.84
C GLY A 83 17.65 10.07 20.83
N VAL A 84 16.82 9.41 19.99
CA VAL A 84 16.81 7.96 19.87
C VAL A 84 17.63 7.51 18.66
N THR A 85 18.49 6.51 18.85
CA THR A 85 19.18 5.81 17.77
C THR A 85 18.44 4.51 17.46
N VAL A 86 18.03 4.35 16.19
CA VAL A 86 17.47 3.12 15.65
C VAL A 86 18.53 2.46 14.78
N ALA A 87 18.98 1.27 15.15
CA ALA A 87 19.84 0.48 14.28
C ALA A 87 19.01 -0.20 13.20
N VAL A 88 19.50 -0.17 11.97
CA VAL A 88 18.96 -0.87 10.80
C VAL A 88 19.92 -2.01 10.47
N VAL A 89 19.60 -3.22 10.93
CA VAL A 89 20.34 -4.46 10.63
C VAL A 89 19.74 -5.05 9.36
N ASP A 90 20.32 -4.68 8.21
CA ASP A 90 19.76 -4.98 6.89
C ASP A 90 20.86 -4.98 5.80
N THR A 91 20.52 -4.65 4.56
CA THR A 91 21.43 -4.58 3.40
C THR A 91 22.38 -3.39 3.41
N GLY A 92 22.30 -2.52 4.42
CA GLY A 92 22.98 -1.24 4.52
C GLY A 92 22.01 -0.07 4.43
N VAL A 93 22.49 1.15 4.59
CA VAL A 93 21.75 2.40 4.37
C VAL A 93 22.61 3.38 3.63
N GLY A 94 22.19 3.78 2.42
CA GLY A 94 22.93 4.73 1.60
C GLY A 94 23.10 6.10 2.29
N THR A 95 24.30 6.64 2.26
CA THR A 95 24.62 7.96 2.84
C THR A 95 24.18 9.14 1.97
N GLY A 96 23.89 8.89 0.69
CA GLY A 96 23.47 9.90 -0.30
C GLY A 96 21.95 10.14 -0.38
N ILE A 97 21.21 9.92 0.70
CA ILE A 97 19.74 10.08 0.76
C ILE A 97 19.40 11.40 1.46
N PRO A 98 18.91 12.44 0.74
CA PRO A 98 18.65 13.76 1.32
C PRO A 98 17.68 13.73 2.51
N ALA A 99 16.64 12.91 2.45
CA ALA A 99 15.66 12.77 3.54
C ALA A 99 16.23 12.18 4.85
N LEU A 100 17.43 11.57 4.80
CA LEU A 100 18.15 11.01 5.96
C LEU A 100 19.44 11.80 6.27
N SER A 101 19.71 12.88 5.55
CA SER A 101 20.97 13.63 5.66
C SER A 101 21.31 14.04 7.09
N GLY A 102 22.57 13.85 7.48
CA GLY A 102 23.11 14.20 8.80
C GLY A 102 22.64 13.28 9.95
N ARG A 103 21.83 12.24 9.66
CA ARG A 103 21.26 11.36 10.70
C ARG A 103 21.61 9.87 10.51
N VAL A 104 22.43 9.53 9.54
CA VAL A 104 22.92 8.16 9.32
C VAL A 104 24.37 8.05 9.76
N GLU A 105 24.63 7.11 10.67
CA GLU A 105 25.95 6.60 11.01
C GLU A 105 26.07 5.17 10.49
N ALA A 106 27.16 4.82 9.80
CA ALA A 106 27.36 3.50 9.24
C ALA A 106 28.50 2.76 9.93
N VAL A 107 28.29 1.48 10.19
CA VAL A 107 29.32 0.58 10.70
C VAL A 107 30.00 -0.13 9.52
N GLY A 108 31.29 0.09 9.35
CA GLY A 108 32.07 -0.48 8.25
C GLY A 108 31.51 -0.07 6.88
N ASP A 109 31.20 -1.04 6.04
CA ASP A 109 30.63 -0.86 4.69
C ASP A 109 29.12 -0.68 4.64
N ALA A 110 28.44 -0.63 5.78
CA ALA A 110 26.98 -0.51 5.84
C ALA A 110 26.44 0.86 5.35
N GLY A 111 27.33 1.82 5.02
CA GLY A 111 26.98 3.06 4.33
C GLY A 111 26.70 2.92 2.84
N GLU A 112 26.93 1.73 2.29
CA GLU A 112 26.62 1.36 0.93
C GLU A 112 25.44 0.36 0.92
N ASP A 113 24.44 0.62 0.09
CA ASP A 113 23.27 -0.27 -0.04
C ASP A 113 23.02 -0.60 -1.52
N CYS A 114 23.58 -1.71 -1.96
CA CYS A 114 23.41 -2.19 -3.34
C CYS A 114 21.98 -2.67 -3.61
N VAL A 115 21.30 -3.17 -2.61
CA VAL A 115 19.92 -3.74 -2.72
C VAL A 115 18.86 -2.66 -2.64
N GLY A 116 19.03 -1.70 -1.72
CA GLY A 116 18.10 -0.63 -1.46
C GLY A 116 17.09 -0.94 -0.34
N HIS A 117 17.06 -2.17 0.18
CA HIS A 117 16.07 -2.60 1.16
C HIS A 117 16.28 -1.93 2.52
N GLY A 118 17.50 -1.91 3.03
CA GLY A 118 17.82 -1.24 4.29
C GLY A 118 17.63 0.28 4.22
N SER A 119 17.96 0.90 3.08
CA SER A 119 17.69 2.32 2.83
C SER A 119 16.19 2.62 2.84
N PHE A 120 15.41 1.76 2.20
CA PHE A 120 13.95 1.86 2.18
C PHE A 120 13.37 1.77 3.60
N ALA A 121 13.80 0.78 4.39
CA ALA A 121 13.40 0.61 5.78
C ALA A 121 13.81 1.82 6.64
N ALA A 122 15.05 2.32 6.49
CA ALA A 122 15.51 3.53 7.17
C ALA A 122 14.64 4.75 6.84
N GLY A 123 14.15 4.84 5.60
CA GLY A 123 13.21 5.87 5.18
C GLY A 123 11.86 5.76 5.89
N LEU A 124 11.27 4.56 5.99
CA LEU A 124 10.03 4.32 6.76
C LEU A 124 10.18 4.66 8.24
N ILE A 125 11.38 4.45 8.79
CA ILE A 125 11.71 4.79 10.18
C ILE A 125 11.88 6.30 10.37
N ALA A 126 12.71 6.96 9.53
CA ALA A 126 13.26 8.27 9.87
C ALA A 126 13.38 9.28 8.71
N ALA A 127 12.77 9.05 7.54
CA ALA A 127 12.82 10.07 6.48
C ALA A 127 12.20 11.39 6.96
N ALA A 128 12.93 12.49 6.79
CA ALA A 128 12.40 13.82 7.08
C ALA A 128 11.30 14.18 6.08
N PRO A 129 10.18 14.80 6.52
CA PRO A 129 9.16 15.29 5.62
C PRO A 129 9.73 16.38 4.70
N GLY A 130 9.46 16.29 3.40
CA GLY A 130 9.88 17.27 2.40
C GLY A 130 8.70 18.09 1.88
N ALA A 131 8.98 19.31 1.42
CA ALA A 131 7.96 20.12 0.74
C ALA A 131 7.54 19.48 -0.59
N GLY A 132 6.24 19.28 -0.81
CA GLY A 132 5.72 18.65 -2.04
C GLY A 132 5.98 17.16 -2.14
N VAL A 133 6.45 16.51 -1.07
CA VAL A 133 6.72 15.07 -1.02
C VAL A 133 5.81 14.44 0.05
N GLY A 134 5.04 13.43 -0.37
CA GLY A 134 4.12 12.74 0.54
C GLY A 134 4.78 11.75 1.50
N VAL A 135 6.04 11.39 1.25
CA VAL A 135 6.76 10.36 1.99
C VAL A 135 7.50 10.95 3.19
N ALA A 136 7.30 10.34 4.35
CA ALA A 136 8.03 10.66 5.57
C ALA A 136 8.09 9.42 6.48
N GLY A 137 9.15 9.33 7.29
CA GLY A 137 9.30 8.28 8.31
C GLY A 137 8.52 8.60 9.58
N LEU A 138 8.26 7.58 10.40
CA LEU A 138 7.53 7.76 11.66
C LEU A 138 8.26 8.67 12.64
N ALA A 139 9.56 8.50 12.76
CA ALA A 139 10.43 9.20 13.72
C ALA A 139 11.45 10.09 12.98
N PRO A 140 11.02 11.21 12.34
CA PRO A 140 11.85 11.98 11.44
C PRO A 140 13.05 12.67 12.11
N GLN A 141 13.14 12.69 13.43
CA GLN A 141 14.29 13.19 14.18
C GLN A 141 15.13 12.07 14.83
N ALA A 142 14.79 10.81 14.63
CA ALA A 142 15.62 9.70 15.08
C ALA A 142 16.92 9.62 14.27
N ARG A 143 17.97 9.09 14.90
CA ARG A 143 19.25 8.76 14.25
C ARG A 143 19.20 7.32 13.75
N ILE A 144 19.80 7.07 12.61
CA ILE A 144 19.93 5.74 12.05
C ILE A 144 21.37 5.26 12.24
N LEU A 145 21.53 4.07 12.79
CA LEU A 145 22.77 3.34 12.82
C LEU A 145 22.67 2.20 11.78
N ALA A 146 23.32 2.36 10.66
CA ALA A 146 23.35 1.33 9.61
C ALA A 146 24.32 0.21 10.01
N VAL A 147 23.81 -1.00 10.05
CA VAL A 147 24.58 -2.23 10.34
C VAL A 147 24.25 -3.28 9.29
N ARG A 148 25.27 -3.88 8.70
CA ARG A 148 25.04 -4.90 7.67
C ARG A 148 24.63 -6.24 8.30
N GLY A 149 23.42 -6.71 7.99
CA GLY A 149 22.87 -8.01 8.40
C GLY A 149 22.87 -9.05 7.28
N THR A 150 23.28 -8.65 6.06
CA THR A 150 23.30 -9.48 4.85
C THR A 150 24.67 -9.37 4.17
N ASP A 151 24.86 -10.07 3.07
CA ASP A 151 25.93 -9.72 2.12
C ASP A 151 25.52 -8.51 1.26
N THR A 152 26.36 -8.14 0.30
CA THR A 152 26.13 -6.98 -0.60
C THR A 152 24.94 -7.17 -1.54
N ARG A 153 24.38 -8.38 -1.64
CA ARG A 153 23.24 -8.72 -2.50
C ARG A 153 21.96 -9.01 -1.75
N GLY A 154 21.97 -8.91 -0.40
CA GLY A 154 20.83 -9.17 0.46
C GLY A 154 20.73 -10.61 0.98
N GLU A 155 21.63 -11.50 0.58
CA GLU A 155 21.64 -12.86 1.13
C GLU A 155 22.13 -12.84 2.58
N THR A 156 21.44 -13.58 3.45
CA THR A 156 21.73 -13.57 4.88
C THR A 156 21.95 -14.95 5.47
N THR A 157 22.53 -14.95 6.66
CA THR A 157 22.67 -16.12 7.53
C THR A 157 22.32 -15.73 8.97
N ALA A 158 21.98 -16.70 9.80
CA ALA A 158 21.73 -16.46 11.22
C ALA A 158 22.92 -15.75 11.90
N GLY A 159 24.15 -16.13 11.57
CA GLY A 159 25.36 -15.52 12.10
C GLY A 159 25.48 -14.04 11.77
N ARG A 160 25.24 -13.65 10.51
CA ARG A 160 25.29 -12.22 10.11
C ARG A 160 24.24 -11.39 10.85
N VAL A 161 23.04 -11.92 10.99
CA VAL A 161 21.95 -11.23 11.73
C VAL A 161 22.33 -11.13 13.21
N ALA A 162 22.82 -12.20 13.83
CA ALA A 162 23.23 -12.20 15.23
C ALA A 162 24.37 -11.21 15.51
N ASP A 163 25.38 -11.15 14.65
CA ASP A 163 26.49 -10.21 14.75
C ASP A 163 26.02 -8.76 14.55
N GLY A 164 25.08 -8.54 13.61
CA GLY A 164 24.44 -7.25 13.40
C GLY A 164 23.69 -6.78 14.63
N ILE A 165 22.89 -7.65 15.27
CA ILE A 165 22.14 -7.34 16.51
C ILE A 165 23.12 -6.97 17.64
N ARG A 166 24.17 -7.79 17.87
CA ARG A 166 25.18 -7.51 18.92
C ARG A 166 25.89 -6.18 18.64
N THR A 167 26.34 -5.96 17.41
CA THR A 167 27.01 -4.72 17.02
C THR A 167 26.11 -3.50 17.26
N ALA A 168 24.83 -3.58 16.89
CA ALA A 168 23.86 -2.52 17.12
C ALA A 168 23.67 -2.21 18.62
N ALA A 169 23.56 -3.26 19.43
CA ALA A 169 23.42 -3.15 20.90
C ALA A 169 24.68 -2.52 21.53
N ASP A 170 25.86 -2.96 21.14
CA ASP A 170 27.15 -2.46 21.63
C ASP A 170 27.42 -1.01 21.23
N ARG A 171 26.82 -0.53 20.14
CA ARG A 171 26.84 0.88 19.72
C ARG A 171 25.75 1.73 20.38
N GLY A 172 24.98 1.16 21.33
CA GLY A 172 24.00 1.89 22.12
C GLY A 172 22.69 2.22 21.38
N ALA A 173 22.33 1.44 20.36
CA ALA A 173 21.04 1.60 19.73
C ALA A 173 19.91 1.29 20.72
N GLY A 174 18.95 2.20 20.86
CA GLY A 174 17.78 1.98 21.71
C GLY A 174 16.73 1.06 21.09
N VAL A 175 16.64 1.07 19.76
CA VAL A 175 15.78 0.20 18.95
C VAL A 175 16.63 -0.47 17.89
N ILE A 176 16.48 -1.76 17.71
CA ILE A 176 17.18 -2.55 16.70
C ILE A 176 16.13 -3.13 15.76
N TYR A 177 15.99 -2.54 14.58
CA TYR A 177 15.23 -3.11 13.49
C TYR A 177 16.07 -4.18 12.81
N VAL A 178 15.48 -5.36 12.60
CA VAL A 178 16.06 -6.45 11.79
C VAL A 178 15.19 -6.67 10.57
N GLY A 179 15.76 -6.52 9.37
CA GLY A 179 15.01 -6.68 8.12
C GLY A 179 14.80 -8.13 7.69
N GLN A 180 15.45 -9.09 8.36
CA GLN A 180 15.52 -10.47 7.92
C GLN A 180 14.77 -11.42 8.87
N ALA A 181 14.05 -12.39 8.28
CA ALA A 181 13.46 -13.52 8.99
C ALA A 181 14.08 -14.82 8.45
N VAL A 182 14.84 -15.50 9.28
CA VAL A 182 15.54 -16.75 8.90
C VAL A 182 14.92 -17.96 9.59
N ALA A 183 14.86 -19.09 8.87
CA ALA A 183 14.24 -20.32 9.38
C ALA A 183 15.13 -21.11 10.33
N THR A 184 16.40 -20.72 10.49
CA THR A 184 17.41 -21.42 11.29
C THR A 184 18.12 -20.46 12.23
N GLY A 185 19.00 -20.97 13.11
CA GLY A 185 19.81 -20.14 14.01
C GLY A 185 19.11 -19.75 15.31
N LYS A 186 18.18 -20.57 15.80
CA LYS A 186 17.43 -20.34 17.03
C LYS A 186 18.32 -19.91 18.20
N ASP A 187 19.31 -20.72 18.55
CA ASP A 187 20.11 -20.50 19.78
C ASP A 187 21.00 -19.26 19.62
N GLU A 188 21.62 -19.08 18.47
CA GLU A 188 22.49 -17.98 18.15
C GLU A 188 21.75 -16.62 18.16
N LEU A 189 20.56 -16.57 17.51
CA LEU A 189 19.75 -15.38 17.45
C LEU A 189 19.05 -15.06 18.78
N THR A 190 18.64 -16.10 19.53
CA THR A 190 18.14 -15.92 20.90
C THR A 190 19.22 -15.32 21.81
N ALA A 191 20.48 -15.78 21.71
CA ALA A 191 21.58 -15.22 22.49
C ALA A 191 21.90 -13.78 22.06
N ALA A 192 21.84 -13.44 20.78
CA ALA A 192 22.04 -12.07 20.33
C ALA A 192 20.91 -11.12 20.80
N VAL A 193 19.66 -11.57 20.82
CA VAL A 193 18.53 -10.82 21.35
C VAL A 193 18.68 -10.62 22.88
N ALA A 194 19.10 -11.64 23.62
CA ALA A 194 19.35 -11.52 25.05
C ALA A 194 20.45 -10.48 25.34
N HIS A 195 21.54 -10.49 24.58
CA HIS A 195 22.59 -9.47 24.66
C HIS A 195 22.05 -8.04 24.38
N ALA A 196 21.18 -7.88 23.36
CA ALA A 196 20.56 -6.60 23.10
C ALA A 196 19.65 -6.14 24.25
N ALA A 197 18.89 -7.05 24.85
CA ALA A 197 18.03 -6.75 26.00
C ALA A 197 18.85 -6.31 27.23
N GLU A 198 20.00 -6.95 27.52
CA GLU A 198 20.94 -6.54 28.58
C GLU A 198 21.46 -5.11 28.38
N ARG A 199 21.57 -4.64 27.14
CA ARG A 199 21.92 -3.25 26.79
C ARG A 199 20.71 -2.32 26.73
N GLY A 200 19.51 -2.79 27.07
CA GLY A 200 18.28 -2.02 27.07
C GLY A 200 17.71 -1.75 25.68
N ALA A 201 18.18 -2.43 24.64
CA ALA A 201 17.67 -2.30 23.29
C ALA A 201 16.42 -3.16 23.05
N LEU A 202 15.43 -2.60 22.34
CA LEU A 202 14.28 -3.34 21.83
C LEU A 202 14.59 -3.85 20.44
N VAL A 203 14.51 -5.17 20.23
CA VAL A 203 14.60 -5.77 18.91
C VAL A 203 13.21 -5.86 18.29
N VAL A 204 13.06 -5.38 17.05
CA VAL A 204 11.84 -5.43 16.23
C VAL A 204 12.16 -6.18 14.97
N ALA A 205 11.41 -7.24 14.66
CA ALA A 205 11.70 -8.11 13.52
C ALA A 205 10.42 -8.60 12.81
N PRO A 206 10.49 -8.91 11.50
CA PRO A 206 9.37 -9.48 10.77
C PRO A 206 9.05 -10.90 11.24
N ALA A 207 7.77 -11.19 11.45
CA ALA A 207 7.29 -12.50 11.86
C ALA A 207 7.56 -13.59 10.80
N VAL A 208 7.66 -13.18 9.53
CA VAL A 208 7.93 -14.03 8.37
C VAL A 208 8.80 -13.29 7.35
N PRO A 209 9.51 -13.98 6.46
CA PRO A 209 10.23 -13.33 5.38
C PRO A 209 9.26 -12.68 4.39
N ASP A 210 9.67 -11.63 3.72
CA ASP A 210 8.85 -10.93 2.71
C ASP A 210 8.51 -11.83 1.52
N THR A 211 9.45 -12.70 1.16
CA THR A 211 9.27 -13.72 0.13
C THR A 211 9.87 -15.04 0.59
N LEU A 212 9.21 -16.15 0.24
CA LEU A 212 9.78 -17.48 0.49
C LEU A 212 10.92 -17.73 -0.49
N PRO A 213 12.06 -18.26 -0.01
CA PRO A 213 13.13 -18.73 -0.89
C PRO A 213 12.58 -19.74 -1.90
N LYS A 214 13.18 -19.78 -3.08
CA LYS A 214 12.85 -20.80 -4.09
C LYS A 214 13.84 -21.96 -3.99
N ASP A 215 13.32 -23.17 -4.09
CA ASP A 215 14.15 -24.36 -4.24
C ASP A 215 14.95 -24.29 -5.54
N GLY A 216 16.27 -24.43 -5.44
CA GLY A 216 17.18 -24.25 -6.57
C GLY A 216 16.98 -25.26 -7.71
N ASN A 217 16.39 -26.44 -7.44
CA ASN A 217 16.18 -27.49 -8.44
C ASN A 217 14.82 -27.36 -9.12
N THR A 218 13.79 -26.97 -8.36
CA THR A 218 12.41 -26.95 -8.86
C THR A 218 11.91 -25.54 -9.19
N GLY A 219 12.59 -24.49 -8.74
CA GLY A 219 12.18 -23.10 -8.87
C GLY A 219 10.90 -22.73 -8.08
N LYS A 220 10.33 -23.68 -7.34
CA LYS A 220 9.12 -23.47 -6.52
C LYS A 220 9.47 -22.87 -5.17
N PRO A 221 8.57 -22.09 -4.55
CA PRO A 221 8.76 -21.64 -3.18
C PRO A 221 8.98 -22.84 -2.24
N VAL A 222 9.94 -22.73 -1.34
CA VAL A 222 10.13 -23.74 -0.27
C VAL A 222 8.92 -23.71 0.66
N GLN A 223 8.68 -24.82 1.37
CA GLN A 223 7.65 -24.86 2.39
C GLN A 223 7.95 -23.84 3.49
N PRO A 224 6.96 -23.05 3.93
CA PRO A 224 7.15 -22.13 5.05
C PRO A 224 7.63 -22.86 6.29
N ALA A 225 8.60 -22.27 7.00
CA ALA A 225 8.99 -22.78 8.31
C ALA A 225 7.90 -22.46 9.34
N PRO A 226 7.73 -23.28 10.38
CA PRO A 226 6.77 -22.99 11.45
C PRO A 226 7.20 -21.79 12.30
N TRP A 227 8.50 -21.49 12.36
CA TRP A 227 9.10 -20.42 13.13
C TRP A 227 10.17 -19.70 12.35
N TYR A 228 10.26 -18.38 12.51
CA TYR A 228 11.32 -17.56 11.97
C TYR A 228 12.02 -16.77 13.08
N TRP A 229 13.31 -16.58 12.91
CA TRP A 229 14.20 -15.92 13.85
C TRP A 229 14.76 -14.62 13.24
N PRO A 230 14.99 -13.58 14.05
CA PRO A 230 14.89 -13.50 15.53
C PRO A 230 13.46 -13.31 16.06
N ALA A 231 12.43 -13.14 15.24
CA ALA A 231 11.06 -12.82 15.65
C ALA A 231 10.48 -13.79 16.70
N SER A 232 10.88 -15.06 16.69
CA SER A 232 10.43 -16.05 17.66
C SER A 232 11.27 -16.10 18.94
N ALA A 233 12.29 -15.25 19.08
CA ALA A 233 13.10 -15.17 20.31
C ALA A 233 12.35 -14.37 21.40
N PRO A 234 12.46 -14.77 22.68
CA PRO A 234 11.86 -14.03 23.78
C PRO A 234 12.35 -12.59 23.81
N GLY A 235 11.42 -11.64 23.97
CA GLY A 235 11.71 -10.20 24.06
C GLY A 235 11.81 -9.47 22.73
N VAL A 236 11.68 -10.15 21.62
CA VAL A 236 11.51 -9.51 20.29
C VAL A 236 10.07 -9.09 20.10
N LEU A 237 9.84 -7.92 19.52
CA LEU A 237 8.55 -7.50 19.02
C LEU A 237 8.39 -8.01 17.57
N SER A 238 7.61 -9.06 17.44
CA SER A 238 7.35 -9.75 16.17
C SER A 238 6.25 -9.05 15.38
N VAL A 239 6.48 -8.73 14.11
CA VAL A 239 5.58 -7.89 13.32
C VAL A 239 5.15 -8.58 12.03
N MET A 240 3.86 -8.51 11.72
CA MET A 240 3.31 -8.87 10.42
C MET A 240 2.78 -7.65 9.65
N ASP A 241 2.72 -7.77 8.35
CA ASP A 241 2.23 -6.74 7.44
C ASP A 241 0.71 -6.80 7.23
N TYR A 242 0.14 -5.66 6.84
CA TYR A 242 -1.16 -5.57 6.17
C TYR A 242 -1.11 -4.48 5.08
N GLY A 243 -2.04 -4.57 4.12
CA GLY A 243 -2.16 -3.68 2.98
C GLY A 243 -3.24 -2.60 3.11
N PRO A 244 -3.48 -1.82 2.03
CA PRO A 244 -4.43 -0.70 2.02
C PRO A 244 -5.88 -1.08 2.34
N ASP A 245 -6.26 -2.32 2.06
CA ASP A 245 -7.58 -2.90 2.38
C ASP A 245 -7.69 -3.42 3.83
N GLY A 246 -6.60 -3.32 4.59
CA GLY A 246 -6.51 -3.84 5.95
C GLY A 246 -6.29 -5.35 6.02
N GLN A 247 -6.02 -6.01 4.91
CA GLN A 247 -5.75 -7.45 4.85
C GLN A 247 -4.29 -7.71 4.52
N ARG A 248 -3.81 -8.90 4.83
CA ARG A 248 -2.53 -9.37 4.30
C ARG A 248 -2.67 -9.82 2.85
N PRO A 249 -1.64 -9.64 2.02
CA PRO A 249 -1.61 -10.24 0.68
C PRO A 249 -1.88 -11.76 0.74
N GLN A 250 -2.65 -12.28 -0.21
CA GLN A 250 -3.08 -13.70 -0.21
C GLN A 250 -1.92 -14.68 -0.35
N ASP A 251 -0.85 -14.26 -1.00
CA ASP A 251 0.38 -15.02 -1.24
C ASP A 251 1.47 -14.78 -0.18
N ALA A 252 1.23 -13.90 0.80
CA ALA A 252 2.17 -13.65 1.88
C ALA A 252 2.35 -14.91 2.77
N PRO A 253 3.58 -15.22 3.20
CA PRO A 253 3.84 -16.33 4.11
C PRO A 253 3.03 -16.19 5.40
N ARG A 254 2.48 -17.29 5.94
CA ARG A 254 1.67 -17.25 7.15
C ARG A 254 2.53 -16.93 8.38
N ALA A 255 2.14 -15.89 9.11
CA ALA A 255 2.68 -15.56 10.42
C ALA A 255 1.86 -16.28 11.50
N LEU A 256 2.51 -17.05 12.37
CA LEU A 256 1.84 -17.82 13.42
C LEU A 256 1.83 -17.10 14.77
N ASN A 257 2.78 -16.20 15.02
CA ASN A 257 3.04 -15.58 16.32
C ASN A 257 3.49 -14.12 16.20
N ALA A 258 2.80 -13.32 15.41
CA ALA A 258 3.05 -11.88 15.41
C ALA A 258 2.42 -11.21 16.65
N ASP A 259 3.18 -10.32 17.28
CA ASP A 259 2.71 -9.53 18.42
C ASP A 259 1.93 -8.30 17.97
N LEU A 260 2.24 -7.79 16.77
CA LEU A 260 1.68 -6.56 16.22
C LEU A 260 1.58 -6.65 14.70
N ALA A 261 0.55 -6.02 14.14
CA ALA A 261 0.42 -5.80 12.70
C ALA A 261 0.66 -4.33 12.37
N ALA A 262 1.34 -4.06 11.25
CA ALA A 262 1.56 -2.70 10.77
C ALA A 262 1.45 -2.62 9.23
N PRO A 263 1.28 -1.43 8.66
CA PRO A 263 1.37 -1.24 7.22
C PRO A 263 2.70 -1.78 6.69
N GLY A 264 2.64 -2.68 5.73
CA GLY A 264 3.83 -3.28 5.15
C GLY A 264 3.64 -3.68 3.68
N ASP A 265 2.40 -3.73 3.20
CA ASP A 265 2.12 -3.98 1.78
C ASP A 265 1.79 -2.67 1.07
N ALA A 266 2.22 -2.55 -0.17
CA ALA A 266 2.00 -1.37 -1.00
C ALA A 266 2.49 -0.07 -0.34
N VAL A 267 3.65 -0.11 0.31
CA VAL A 267 4.25 1.06 0.99
C VAL A 267 5.26 1.77 0.09
N VAL A 268 5.48 3.04 0.36
CA VAL A 268 6.40 3.90 -0.40
C VAL A 268 7.44 4.50 0.53
N SER A 269 8.72 4.48 0.12
CA SER A 269 9.82 5.08 0.84
C SER A 269 10.94 5.53 -0.10
N VAL A 270 12.05 5.99 0.46
CA VAL A 270 13.24 6.41 -0.26
C VAL A 270 13.97 5.21 -0.90
N GLY A 271 14.76 5.47 -1.93
CA GLY A 271 15.69 4.49 -2.51
C GLY A 271 17.06 4.52 -1.83
N PRO A 272 18.05 3.74 -2.36
CA PRO A 272 19.39 3.64 -1.78
C PRO A 272 20.21 4.92 -1.95
N GLN A 273 19.81 5.82 -2.82
CA GLN A 273 20.45 7.11 -3.07
C GLN A 273 19.50 8.08 -3.78
N GLY A 274 19.82 9.38 -3.70
CA GLY A 274 19.01 10.43 -4.31
C GLY A 274 17.70 10.69 -3.56
N ASP A 275 16.80 11.43 -4.18
CA ASP A 275 15.56 11.94 -3.59
C ASP A 275 14.28 11.33 -4.19
N GLY A 276 14.43 10.34 -5.06
CA GLY A 276 13.32 9.59 -5.63
C GLY A 276 12.85 8.46 -4.71
N HIS A 277 11.68 7.93 -5.04
CA HIS A 277 10.99 6.94 -4.22
C HIS A 277 10.95 5.57 -4.87
N TYR A 278 10.72 4.59 -4.03
CA TYR A 278 10.52 3.19 -4.34
C TYR A 278 9.21 2.73 -3.74
N PHE A 279 8.74 1.60 -4.25
CA PHE A 279 7.56 0.86 -3.78
C PHE A 279 8.01 -0.46 -3.16
N GLY A 280 7.35 -0.91 -2.10
CA GLY A 280 7.71 -2.15 -1.45
C GLY A 280 6.55 -2.83 -0.75
N SER A 281 6.72 -4.14 -0.49
CA SER A 281 5.77 -4.96 0.25
C SER A 281 6.51 -6.01 1.06
N GLY A 282 6.11 -6.20 2.31
CA GLY A 282 6.66 -7.23 3.18
C GLY A 282 6.50 -6.96 4.67
N SER A 283 6.60 -8.02 5.45
CA SER A 283 6.56 -7.95 6.92
C SER A 283 7.77 -7.21 7.50
N SER A 284 8.92 -7.18 6.78
CA SER A 284 10.08 -6.38 7.17
C SER A 284 9.77 -4.89 7.16
N LEU A 285 9.00 -4.43 6.17
CA LEU A 285 8.61 -3.03 6.03
C LEU A 285 7.59 -2.62 7.10
N ALA A 286 6.70 -3.54 7.47
CA ALA A 286 5.85 -3.37 8.65
C ALA A 286 6.67 -3.24 9.94
N ALA A 287 7.69 -4.08 10.12
CA ALA A 287 8.62 -4.00 11.25
C ALA A 287 9.38 -2.67 11.29
N ALA A 288 9.72 -2.09 10.12
CA ALA A 288 10.33 -0.76 10.06
C ALA A 288 9.39 0.34 10.62
N HIS A 289 8.10 0.31 10.29
CA HIS A 289 7.13 1.22 10.90
C HIS A 289 7.05 1.05 12.42
N VAL A 290 7.03 -0.20 12.90
CA VAL A 290 7.01 -0.47 14.35
C VAL A 290 8.29 0.01 15.03
N ALA A 291 9.46 -0.14 14.41
CA ALA A 291 10.71 0.38 14.93
C ALA A 291 10.71 1.93 15.02
N GLY A 292 10.13 2.60 14.03
CA GLY A 292 9.90 4.04 14.06
C GLY A 292 8.97 4.46 15.21
N ALA A 293 7.85 3.74 15.42
CA ALA A 293 6.94 3.99 16.54
C ALA A 293 7.61 3.74 17.89
N ALA A 294 8.45 2.70 18.01
CA ALA A 294 9.25 2.45 19.21
C ALA A 294 10.20 3.62 19.51
N ALA A 295 10.79 4.23 18.48
CA ALA A 295 11.60 5.42 18.64
C ALA A 295 10.79 6.63 19.12
N LEU A 296 9.56 6.83 18.64
CA LEU A 296 8.66 7.87 19.15
C LEU A 296 8.37 7.69 20.64
N VAL A 297 8.02 6.45 21.06
CA VAL A 297 7.71 6.12 22.46
C VAL A 297 8.94 6.33 23.33
N ARG A 298 10.13 5.87 22.93
CA ARG A 298 11.38 6.06 23.68
C ARG A 298 11.76 7.53 23.83
N ALA A 299 11.60 8.34 22.80
CA ALA A 299 11.89 9.76 22.87
C ALA A 299 10.96 10.48 23.87
N ARG A 300 9.69 10.09 23.91
CA ARG A 300 8.72 10.66 24.84
C ARG A 300 8.87 10.14 26.26
N HIS A 301 9.24 8.87 26.41
CA HIS A 301 9.33 8.16 27.67
C HIS A 301 10.71 7.50 27.84
N PRO A 302 11.79 8.29 28.03
CA PRO A 302 13.17 7.78 27.98
C PRO A 302 13.52 6.81 29.13
N LYS A 303 12.67 6.71 30.14
CA LYS A 303 12.87 5.80 31.29
C LYS A 303 12.24 4.42 31.07
N MET A 304 11.42 4.24 30.04
CA MET A 304 10.81 2.95 29.74
C MET A 304 11.87 1.93 29.31
N THR A 305 11.80 0.74 29.88
CA THR A 305 12.58 -0.42 29.44
C THR A 305 12.13 -0.89 28.05
N ALA A 306 12.94 -1.71 27.39
CA ALA A 306 12.58 -2.31 26.10
C ALA A 306 11.24 -3.04 26.15
N GLN A 307 11.01 -3.82 27.21
CA GLN A 307 9.76 -4.58 27.42
C GLN A 307 8.55 -3.66 27.64
N GLU A 308 8.71 -2.57 28.40
CA GLU A 308 7.64 -1.58 28.58
C GLU A 308 7.28 -0.89 27.28
N VAL A 309 8.27 -0.55 26.43
CA VAL A 309 8.02 0.00 25.10
C VAL A 309 7.27 -1.00 24.21
N ALA A 310 7.69 -2.27 24.19
CA ALA A 310 6.99 -3.32 23.45
C ALA A 310 5.55 -3.47 23.93
N ARG A 311 5.34 -3.55 25.25
CA ARG A 311 4.00 -3.63 25.85
C ARG A 311 3.16 -2.39 25.55
N GLN A 312 3.76 -1.20 25.59
CA GLN A 312 3.07 0.06 25.26
C GLN A 312 2.51 0.03 23.82
N LEU A 313 3.33 -0.43 22.85
CA LEU A 313 2.92 -0.54 21.45
C LEU A 313 1.82 -1.59 21.23
N THR A 314 1.92 -2.75 21.89
CA THR A 314 0.94 -3.85 21.71
C THR A 314 -0.39 -3.55 22.39
N VAL A 315 -0.37 -3.04 23.64
CA VAL A 315 -1.59 -2.77 24.40
C VAL A 315 -2.34 -1.54 23.88
N ALA A 316 -1.61 -0.52 23.42
CA ALA A 316 -2.21 0.68 22.84
C ALA A 316 -2.61 0.49 21.38
N GLY A 317 -2.25 -0.62 20.74
CA GLY A 317 -2.61 -0.91 19.36
C GLY A 317 -4.12 -0.96 19.14
N TYR A 318 -4.55 -0.63 17.90
CA TYR A 318 -5.95 -0.78 17.51
C TYR A 318 -6.36 -2.25 17.65
N PRO A 319 -7.53 -2.55 18.27
CA PRO A 319 -7.97 -3.92 18.54
C PRO A 319 -8.13 -4.74 17.26
N ASP A 320 -7.30 -5.77 17.11
CA ASP A 320 -7.33 -6.78 16.06
C ASP A 320 -6.56 -8.02 16.56
N ASP A 321 -6.38 -9.03 15.75
CA ASP A 321 -5.60 -10.22 16.07
C ASP A 321 -4.56 -10.53 14.97
N PRO A 322 -3.30 -10.13 15.19
CA PRO A 322 -2.76 -9.35 16.29
C PRO A 322 -3.20 -7.87 16.23
N PRO A 323 -3.03 -7.10 17.35
CA PRO A 323 -3.39 -5.68 17.35
C PRO A 323 -2.61 -4.91 16.28
N ARG A 324 -3.23 -3.85 15.73
CA ARG A 324 -2.59 -3.01 14.71
C ARG A 324 -1.87 -1.83 15.34
N LEU A 325 -0.74 -1.48 14.78
CA LEU A 325 0.06 -0.34 15.22
C LEU A 325 -0.75 0.96 15.22
N ASP A 326 -0.85 1.60 16.37
CA ASP A 326 -1.37 2.96 16.55
C ASP A 326 -0.33 3.82 17.29
N PRO A 327 0.53 4.56 16.57
CA PRO A 327 1.57 5.38 17.17
C PRO A 327 1.02 6.48 18.09
N TYR A 328 -0.11 7.09 17.74
CA TYR A 328 -0.71 8.14 18.56
C TYR A 328 -1.25 7.59 19.88
N ALA A 329 -1.97 6.48 19.83
CA ALA A 329 -2.45 5.82 21.05
C ALA A 329 -1.27 5.36 21.93
N ALA A 330 -0.18 4.83 21.34
CA ALA A 330 1.01 4.44 22.07
C ALA A 330 1.68 5.62 22.80
N LEU A 331 1.58 6.84 22.28
CA LEU A 331 2.12 8.05 22.90
C LEU A 331 1.19 8.67 23.97
N THR A 332 -0.09 8.35 23.96
CA THR A 332 -1.12 8.99 24.81
C THR A 332 -1.72 8.08 25.87
N THR A 333 -1.67 6.75 25.66
CA THR A 333 -2.22 5.78 26.60
C THR A 333 -1.33 5.67 27.84
N LEU A 334 -1.93 5.81 29.01
CA LEU A 334 -1.27 5.56 30.28
C LEU A 334 -1.52 4.11 30.71
N LEU A 335 -0.51 3.26 30.60
CA LEU A 335 -0.58 1.92 31.16
C LEU A 335 -0.36 1.99 32.67
N THR A 336 -1.37 1.62 33.44
CA THR A 336 -1.24 1.43 34.89
C THR A 336 -0.84 -0.01 35.18
N ASP A 337 0.03 -0.24 36.18
CA ASP A 337 0.49 -1.57 36.56
C ASP A 337 -0.63 -2.55 36.96
N LYS A 338 -1.86 -2.04 37.12
CA LYS A 338 -3.06 -2.81 37.46
C LYS A 338 -3.87 -3.32 36.26
N GLN A 339 -3.46 -3.06 35.05
CA GLN A 339 -4.08 -3.69 33.86
C GLN A 339 -3.55 -5.12 33.65
N GLY A 340 -3.81 -5.98 34.66
CA GLY A 340 -3.93 -7.40 34.40
C GLY A 340 -4.98 -7.57 33.30
N THR A 341 -4.66 -8.34 32.28
CA THR A 341 -5.50 -8.76 31.15
C THR A 341 -6.95 -8.25 31.21
N ALA A 342 -7.15 -7.00 30.78
CA ALA A 342 -8.48 -6.54 30.49
C ALA A 342 -9.05 -7.47 29.40
N PRO A 343 -10.31 -7.93 29.53
CA PRO A 343 -10.93 -8.71 28.48
C PRO A 343 -10.74 -7.94 27.17
N ARG A 344 -10.16 -8.61 26.19
CA ARG A 344 -9.98 -8.05 24.83
C ARG A 344 -11.31 -7.46 24.40
N PRO A 345 -11.44 -6.15 24.13
CA PRO A 345 -12.69 -5.63 23.59
C PRO A 345 -13.02 -6.44 22.35
N ALA A 346 -14.26 -6.91 22.24
CA ALA A 346 -14.70 -7.57 21.01
C ALA A 346 -14.38 -6.64 19.84
N ALA A 347 -13.73 -7.16 18.80
CA ALA A 347 -13.40 -6.39 17.61
C ALA A 347 -14.64 -5.64 17.15
N ALA A 348 -14.54 -4.32 17.01
CA ALA A 348 -15.65 -3.53 16.52
C ALA A 348 -15.96 -4.03 15.10
N HIS A 349 -17.14 -4.62 14.91
CA HIS A 349 -17.62 -4.99 13.59
C HIS A 349 -17.91 -3.69 12.83
N VAL A 350 -16.97 -3.26 11.99
CA VAL A 350 -17.24 -2.17 11.04
C VAL A 350 -18.08 -2.79 9.93
N PRO A 351 -19.36 -2.42 9.79
CA PRO A 351 -20.17 -2.92 8.69
C PRO A 351 -19.45 -2.60 7.38
N ALA A 352 -19.41 -3.54 6.45
CA ALA A 352 -18.91 -3.27 5.11
C ALA A 352 -19.59 -2.00 4.59
N ALA A 353 -18.79 -1.06 4.07
CA ALA A 353 -19.32 0.19 3.56
C ALA A 353 -20.41 -0.13 2.54
N ALA A 354 -21.64 0.34 2.82
CA ALA A 354 -22.74 0.15 1.88
C ALA A 354 -22.29 0.74 0.52
N PRO A 355 -22.54 0.03 -0.60
CA PRO A 355 -22.14 0.50 -1.92
C PRO A 355 -22.63 1.93 -2.09
N SER A 356 -21.73 2.84 -2.41
CA SER A 356 -21.98 4.28 -2.39
C SER A 356 -23.17 4.61 -3.30
N GLY A 357 -24.22 5.24 -2.75
CA GLY A 357 -25.41 5.64 -3.49
C GLY A 357 -25.13 6.38 -4.82
N PRO A 358 -24.02 7.15 -4.99
CA PRO A 358 -23.59 7.73 -6.26
C PRO A 358 -23.27 6.71 -7.35
N GLN A 359 -22.62 5.59 -7.02
CA GLN A 359 -22.27 4.55 -8.03
C GLN A 359 -23.52 3.84 -8.56
N ASN A 360 -24.45 3.48 -7.69
CA ASN A 360 -25.70 2.84 -8.13
C ASN A 360 -26.56 3.80 -8.94
N ARG A 361 -26.61 5.09 -8.60
CA ARG A 361 -27.29 6.12 -9.40
C ARG A 361 -26.64 6.31 -10.77
N ALA A 362 -25.30 6.32 -10.84
CA ALA A 362 -24.57 6.42 -12.11
C ALA A 362 -24.85 5.23 -13.03
N LEU A 363 -24.88 4.01 -12.49
CA LEU A 363 -25.22 2.80 -13.24
C LEU A 363 -26.67 2.78 -13.74
N LEU A 364 -27.62 3.26 -12.91
CA LEU A 364 -29.02 3.37 -13.32
C LEU A 364 -29.20 4.43 -14.42
N ILE A 365 -28.55 5.57 -14.32
CA ILE A 365 -28.60 6.63 -15.35
C ILE A 365 -27.94 6.13 -16.64
N ALA A 366 -26.80 5.49 -16.58
CA ALA A 366 -26.12 4.92 -17.74
C ALA A 366 -26.96 3.84 -18.43
N GLY A 367 -27.60 2.97 -17.64
CA GLY A 367 -28.52 1.96 -18.16
C GLY A 367 -29.77 2.55 -18.80
N ALA A 368 -30.38 3.56 -18.20
CA ALA A 368 -31.54 4.25 -18.76
C ALA A 368 -31.21 5.00 -20.06
N CYS A 369 -30.08 5.71 -20.10
CA CYS A 369 -29.62 6.39 -21.31
C CYS A 369 -29.29 5.39 -22.43
N GLY A 370 -28.60 4.29 -22.12
CA GLY A 370 -28.30 3.22 -23.08
C GLY A 370 -29.57 2.57 -23.63
N GLY A 371 -30.55 2.28 -22.79
CA GLY A 371 -31.86 1.73 -23.20
C GLY A 371 -32.62 2.69 -24.14
N LEU A 372 -32.62 3.98 -23.82
CA LEU A 372 -33.26 5.00 -24.66
C LEU A 372 -32.60 5.09 -26.06
N VAL A 373 -31.28 5.08 -26.11
CA VAL A 373 -30.54 5.09 -27.39
C VAL A 373 -30.88 3.86 -28.24
N LEU A 374 -30.93 2.68 -27.62
CA LEU A 374 -31.30 1.44 -28.33
C LEU A 374 -32.75 1.45 -28.84
N LEU A 375 -33.69 2.01 -28.06
CA LEU A 375 -35.08 2.17 -28.49
C LEU A 375 -35.22 3.12 -29.69
N VAL A 376 -34.53 4.28 -29.63
CA VAL A 376 -34.53 5.26 -30.74
C VAL A 376 -33.87 4.66 -31.99
N ALA A 377 -32.73 4.03 -31.85
CA ALA A 377 -32.02 3.40 -32.95
C ALA A 377 -32.83 2.24 -33.56
N GLY A 378 -33.40 1.38 -32.72
CA GLY A 378 -34.29 0.30 -33.13
C GLY A 378 -35.53 0.82 -33.86
N GLY A 379 -36.18 1.86 -33.30
CA GLY A 379 -37.32 2.53 -33.94
C GLY A 379 -36.96 3.12 -35.30
N ALA A 380 -35.81 3.76 -35.44
CA ALA A 380 -35.35 4.35 -36.69
C ALA A 380 -35.11 3.30 -37.81
N VAL A 381 -34.80 2.07 -37.44
CA VAL A 381 -34.58 0.96 -38.37
C VAL A 381 -35.87 0.19 -38.63
N VAL A 382 -36.65 -0.11 -37.63
CA VAL A 382 -37.84 -0.96 -37.70
C VAL A 382 -39.03 -0.26 -38.37
N ILE A 383 -39.26 1.02 -37.98
CA ILE A 383 -40.42 1.77 -38.50
C ILE A 383 -40.35 1.98 -40.02
N PRO A 384 -39.25 2.39 -40.66
CA PRO A 384 -39.16 2.50 -42.09
C PRO A 384 -39.32 1.16 -42.84
N ARG A 385 -38.72 0.09 -42.27
CA ARG A 385 -38.85 -1.27 -42.82
C ARG A 385 -40.27 -1.82 -42.68
N GLY A 386 -40.94 -1.54 -41.59
CA GLY A 386 -42.36 -1.90 -41.37
C GLY A 386 -43.26 -1.18 -42.36
N ARG A 387 -43.07 0.13 -42.57
CA ARG A 387 -43.81 0.92 -43.54
C ARG A 387 -43.59 0.44 -44.98
N ALA A 388 -42.37 0.09 -45.34
CA ALA A 388 -42.06 -0.46 -46.66
C ALA A 388 -42.72 -1.82 -46.91
N ARG A 389 -43.09 -2.57 -45.87
CA ARG A 389 -43.80 -3.86 -45.92
C ARG A 389 -45.31 -3.74 -45.73
N GLY A 390 -45.88 -2.52 -45.78
CA GLY A 390 -47.32 -2.26 -45.66
C GLY A 390 -47.86 -2.25 -44.21
N TRP A 391 -46.99 -2.24 -43.19
CA TRP A 391 -47.42 -2.12 -41.79
C TRP A 391 -48.04 -0.75 -41.55
N ARG A 392 -49.26 -0.71 -40.97
CA ARG A 392 -49.95 0.50 -40.58
C ARG A 392 -50.13 0.49 -39.04
N PRO A 393 -49.86 1.62 -38.37
CA PRO A 393 -50.13 1.72 -36.94
C PRO A 393 -51.62 1.66 -36.64
N ALA A 394 -52.00 1.07 -35.50
CA ALA A 394 -53.38 1.03 -35.05
C ALA A 394 -53.96 2.45 -34.94
N GLY A 395 -55.15 2.66 -35.57
CA GLY A 395 -55.80 3.99 -35.59
C GLY A 395 -55.63 4.79 -36.90
N ALA A 396 -54.98 4.26 -37.94
CA ALA A 396 -54.94 4.93 -39.25
C ALA A 396 -56.33 4.78 -39.93
N PRO A 397 -56.93 5.89 -40.45
CA PRO A 397 -58.21 5.84 -41.10
C PRO A 397 -58.13 4.96 -42.39
N GLU A 398 -59.18 4.11 -42.61
CA GLU A 398 -59.31 3.32 -43.84
C GLU A 398 -59.44 4.22 -45.06
N ALA A 399 -58.61 3.96 -46.06
CA ALA A 399 -58.77 4.65 -47.36
C ALA A 399 -60.07 4.11 -47.99
N GLY A 400 -61.03 5.02 -48.09
CA GLY A 400 -62.37 4.72 -48.67
C GLY A 400 -62.27 4.04 -50.01
N HIS A 401 -63.01 2.98 -50.20
CA HIS A 401 -63.23 2.33 -51.49
C HIS A 401 -63.97 3.32 -52.41
N PRO A 402 -63.59 3.47 -53.66
CA PRO A 402 -64.39 4.22 -54.64
C PRO A 402 -65.72 3.48 -54.87
N ALA A 403 -66.81 4.17 -54.77
CA ALA A 403 -68.17 3.64 -55.10
C ALA A 403 -68.27 3.21 -56.56
N PRO A 404 -69.00 2.15 -56.84
CA PRO A 404 -69.21 1.73 -58.27
C PRO A 404 -70.14 2.72 -58.99
N ALA A 405 -69.74 3.12 -60.19
CA ALA A 405 -70.51 3.99 -61.04
C ALA A 405 -71.81 3.28 -61.48
N SER A 406 -72.96 3.88 -61.09
CA SER A 406 -74.31 3.48 -61.58
C SER A 406 -74.40 3.87 -63.06
N GLY A 407 -74.45 2.83 -63.96
CA GLY A 407 -74.84 3.04 -65.34
C GLY A 407 -76.34 3.15 -65.43
N GLN A 408 -76.79 4.26 -66.02
CA GLN A 408 -78.16 4.37 -66.53
C GLN A 408 -78.13 3.92 -68.01
N GLY A 409 -78.95 2.89 -68.29
CA GLY A 409 -79.27 2.53 -69.65
C GLY A 409 -80.73 2.90 -69.86
N THR A 410 -81.00 3.42 -71.02
CA THR A 410 -82.25 3.28 -71.77
C THR A 410 -81.98 2.64 -73.06
#